data_dd8f1e8e614a4d4c50333a77a19cb231
#
_entry.id   dd8f1e8e614a4d4c50333a77a19cb231
#
_cell.length_a   1.000
_cell.length_b   1.000
_cell.length_c   1.000
_cell.angle_alpha   90.00
_cell.angle_beta   90.00
_cell.angle_gamma   90.00
#
_symmetry.space_group_name_H-M   'P 1'
#
loop_
_entity.id
_entity.type
_entity.pdbx_description
1 polymer ?
#
loop_
_entity_poly.entity_id
_entity_poly.type
_entity_poly.pdbx_seq_one_letter_code
_entity_poly.pdbx_strand_id
1 'polypeptide(L)'
;APVIRHGFIGMQLGASEKRRQWPVSHFVELGKRIWQEEGICPVLLGEASERPLADEYARLTSTPFVDVVGQTNIFELGAVLREMAMLVTNNTGTMHLAAGLGLPLLSIFLATAQPCDTGPYLPGSCCLEPTLPCHPCPHDHDCVLGEKCRHHISAPIVADLVLAKLTSGQWSEGITTSACREARIWQTATDSRGFITTTCLSDHKADDRTLWLCQQRVYWRRILDDLTSGATEPTPLTNVPLSMACPNYSSQFAARVGKALSHCARLLQTLLQECAPLPESFDPTGHPLCMTILQHMQSCPELASMAFFWHQLCQHYQGRGPRFLQAVRLLHAHILRWAKSFD
;
A
#
# COMPACT_ATOMS: atom_id res chain seq x y z
N ALA A 1 31.79 28.78 -2.24
CA ALA A 1 30.91 28.07 -1.29
C ALA A 1 29.52 28.08 -1.86
N PRO A 2 28.82 26.93 -1.95
CA PRO A 2 27.43 26.91 -2.39
C PRO A 2 26.61 27.81 -1.48
N VAL A 3 25.84 28.72 -2.09
CA VAL A 3 24.86 29.53 -1.34
C VAL A 3 23.79 28.53 -0.87
N ILE A 4 23.68 28.35 0.43
CA ILE A 4 22.60 27.55 1.04
C ILE A 4 21.28 28.20 0.60
N ARG A 5 20.65 27.65 -0.41
CA ARG A 5 19.24 27.91 -0.71
C ARG A 5 18.48 27.20 0.39
N HIS A 6 17.96 27.97 1.30
CA HIS A 6 17.34 27.55 2.54
C HIS A 6 16.38 26.37 2.38
N GLY A 7 16.68 25.25 3.05
CA GLY A 7 15.76 24.11 3.14
C GLY A 7 16.43 22.84 3.63
N PHE A 8 15.60 21.98 4.20
CA PHE A 8 15.97 20.63 4.63
C PHE A 8 15.15 19.62 3.85
N ILE A 9 15.77 18.45 3.59
CA ILE A 9 15.08 17.28 3.05
C ILE A 9 15.21 16.12 4.02
N GLY A 10 14.06 15.58 4.45
CA GLY A 10 14.05 14.41 5.32
C GLY A 10 14.41 13.13 4.56
N MET A 11 15.22 12.28 5.16
CA MET A 11 15.59 10.97 4.64
C MET A 11 15.36 9.90 5.73
N GLN A 12 14.32 9.09 5.57
CA GLN A 12 14.06 7.93 6.44
C GLN A 12 14.76 6.71 5.86
N LEU A 13 15.89 6.32 6.47
CA LEU A 13 16.77 5.27 5.92
C LEU A 13 16.23 3.87 6.15
N GLY A 14 15.57 3.63 7.28
CA GLY A 14 15.11 2.32 7.70
C GLY A 14 13.76 1.90 7.16
N ALA A 15 13.41 0.66 7.45
CA ALA A 15 12.08 0.05 7.32
C ALA A 15 12.01 -1.15 8.27
N SER A 16 10.78 -1.63 8.58
CA SER A 16 10.54 -2.77 9.48
C SER A 16 11.28 -4.05 9.08
N GLU A 17 11.51 -4.25 7.78
CA GLU A 17 12.25 -5.40 7.25
C GLU A 17 13.42 -4.91 6.38
N LYS A 18 14.60 -5.52 6.52
CA LYS A 18 15.79 -5.17 5.75
C LYS A 18 15.55 -5.21 4.23
N ARG A 19 14.80 -6.20 3.74
CA ARG A 19 14.47 -6.33 2.30
C ARG A 19 13.60 -5.19 1.76
N ARG A 20 12.99 -4.38 2.65
CA ARG A 20 12.17 -3.20 2.31
C ARG A 20 12.95 -1.89 2.41
N GLN A 21 14.23 -1.95 2.76
CA GLN A 21 15.10 -0.78 2.89
C GLN A 21 15.85 -0.50 1.59
N TRP A 22 15.68 0.67 1.05
CA TRP A 22 16.53 1.18 -0.02
C TRP A 22 17.96 1.36 0.50
N PRO A 23 19.03 1.01 -0.27
CA PRO A 23 20.39 1.02 0.24
C PRO A 23 20.84 2.39 0.76
N VAL A 24 21.58 2.39 1.87
CA VAL A 24 22.16 3.61 2.45
C VAL A 24 23.05 4.34 1.44
N SER A 25 23.83 3.60 0.64
CA SER A 25 24.66 4.17 -0.44
C SER A 25 23.85 4.99 -1.45
N HIS A 26 22.63 4.58 -1.76
CA HIS A 26 21.75 5.33 -2.65
C HIS A 26 21.21 6.61 -1.99
N PHE A 27 20.88 6.57 -0.69
CA PHE A 27 20.54 7.78 0.07
C PHE A 27 21.72 8.77 0.13
N VAL A 28 22.96 8.26 0.27
CA VAL A 28 24.18 9.09 0.24
C VAL A 28 24.34 9.78 -1.11
N GLU A 29 24.20 9.04 -2.21
CA GLU A 29 24.29 9.59 -3.57
C GLU A 29 23.19 10.63 -3.82
N LEU A 30 21.93 10.34 -3.40
CA LEU A 30 20.83 11.28 -3.45
C LEU A 30 21.13 12.56 -2.67
N GLY A 31 21.56 12.43 -1.41
CA GLY A 31 21.87 13.58 -0.55
C GLY A 31 23.01 14.44 -1.11
N LYS A 32 24.06 13.80 -1.64
CA LYS A 32 25.17 14.49 -2.30
C LYS A 32 24.65 15.31 -3.49
N ARG A 33 23.82 14.74 -4.33
CA ARG A 33 23.33 15.41 -5.54
C ARG A 33 22.41 16.58 -5.19
N ILE A 34 21.49 16.41 -4.26
CA ILE A 34 20.59 17.49 -3.80
C ILE A 34 21.39 18.64 -3.18
N TRP A 35 22.40 18.33 -2.36
CA TRP A 35 23.26 19.35 -1.78
C TRP A 35 24.04 20.11 -2.85
N GLN A 36 24.59 19.42 -3.85
CA GLN A 36 25.40 20.04 -4.89
C GLN A 36 24.58 20.91 -5.84
N GLU A 37 23.36 20.49 -6.19
CA GLU A 37 22.52 21.20 -7.18
C GLU A 37 21.67 22.30 -6.53
N GLU A 38 21.10 22.05 -5.35
CA GLU A 38 20.12 22.96 -4.71
C GLU A 38 20.59 23.54 -3.36
N GLY A 39 21.68 23.06 -2.78
CA GLY A 39 22.15 23.49 -1.47
C GLY A 39 21.20 23.08 -0.32
N ILE A 40 20.31 22.13 -0.55
CA ILE A 40 19.36 21.63 0.45
C ILE A 40 20.04 20.55 1.30
N CYS A 41 19.97 20.69 2.64
CA CYS A 41 20.66 19.82 3.57
C CYS A 41 19.83 18.56 3.89
N PRO A 42 20.38 17.35 3.71
CA PRO A 42 19.74 16.12 4.17
C PRO A 42 19.63 16.08 5.70
N VAL A 43 18.48 15.58 6.18
CA VAL A 43 18.22 15.31 7.60
C VAL A 43 17.85 13.83 7.72
N LEU A 44 18.67 13.08 8.44
CA LEU A 44 18.45 11.67 8.68
C LEU A 44 17.42 11.47 9.79
N LEU A 45 16.40 10.69 9.50
CA LEU A 45 15.30 10.36 10.39
C LEU A 45 15.29 8.85 10.66
N GLY A 46 14.83 8.46 11.84
CA GLY A 46 14.70 7.05 12.21
C GLY A 46 14.62 6.83 13.71
N GLU A 47 14.31 5.59 14.06
CA GLU A 47 14.31 5.13 15.45
C GLU A 47 15.73 4.84 15.93
N ALA A 48 15.93 4.69 17.26
CA ALA A 48 17.22 4.36 17.85
C ALA A 48 17.81 3.04 17.33
N SER A 49 16.96 2.08 16.99
CA SER A 49 17.35 0.80 16.38
C SER A 49 17.98 0.95 14.98
N GLU A 50 17.73 2.08 14.31
CA GLU A 50 18.23 2.39 12.96
C GLU A 50 19.57 3.18 12.99
N ARG A 51 20.14 3.39 14.21
CA ARG A 51 21.45 4.05 14.39
C ARG A 51 22.55 3.51 13.47
N PRO A 52 22.69 2.17 13.26
CA PRO A 52 23.71 1.64 12.35
C PRO A 52 23.60 2.14 10.90
N LEU A 53 22.39 2.44 10.42
CA LEU A 53 22.18 2.98 9.07
C LEU A 53 22.66 4.43 8.96
N ALA A 54 22.41 5.24 9.99
CA ALA A 54 22.90 6.61 10.04
C ALA A 54 24.45 6.65 10.18
N ASP A 55 25.05 5.77 10.96
CA ASP A 55 26.51 5.64 11.07
C ASP A 55 27.12 5.20 9.72
N GLU A 56 26.45 4.33 8.98
CA GLU A 56 26.86 3.96 7.62
C GLU A 56 26.77 5.16 6.67
N TYR A 57 25.67 5.92 6.71
CA TYR A 57 25.52 7.15 5.92
C TYR A 57 26.63 8.15 6.22
N ALA A 58 26.90 8.42 7.50
CA ALA A 58 27.95 9.35 7.96
C ALA A 58 29.34 8.95 7.46
N ARG A 59 29.63 7.64 7.44
CA ARG A 59 30.91 7.11 6.94
C ARG A 59 31.07 7.23 5.42
N LEU A 60 29.96 7.15 4.67
CA LEU A 60 29.98 7.13 3.20
C LEU A 60 29.84 8.54 2.58
N THR A 61 29.23 9.48 3.29
CA THR A 61 29.02 10.83 2.76
C THR A 61 30.22 11.74 2.95
N SER A 62 30.40 12.67 2.01
CA SER A 62 31.36 13.80 2.13
C SER A 62 30.64 15.15 2.18
N THR A 63 29.28 15.16 2.19
CA THR A 63 28.47 16.37 2.19
C THR A 63 27.85 16.61 3.56
N PRO A 64 27.52 17.87 3.91
CA PRO A 64 26.83 18.18 5.15
C PRO A 64 25.47 17.46 5.25
N PHE A 65 25.11 17.07 6.45
CA PHE A 65 23.82 16.52 6.81
C PHE A 65 23.52 16.78 8.29
N VAL A 66 22.26 16.66 8.68
CA VAL A 66 21.82 16.67 10.08
C VAL A 66 21.36 15.28 10.45
N ASP A 67 21.70 14.83 11.64
CA ASP A 67 21.34 13.50 12.13
C ASP A 67 20.47 13.64 13.38
N VAL A 68 19.22 13.19 13.28
CA VAL A 68 18.27 13.14 14.39
C VAL A 68 17.74 11.71 14.66
N VAL A 69 18.43 10.70 14.12
CA VAL A 69 18.06 9.28 14.30
C VAL A 69 18.13 8.91 15.79
N GLY A 70 17.02 8.40 16.32
CA GLY A 70 16.87 8.04 17.74
C GLY A 70 16.79 9.22 18.71
N GLN A 71 16.66 10.45 18.20
CA GLN A 71 16.65 11.66 19.03
C GLN A 71 15.25 12.31 19.16
N THR A 72 14.23 11.71 18.55
CA THR A 72 12.86 12.28 18.54
C THR A 72 11.84 11.26 18.99
N ASN A 73 10.85 11.70 19.76
CA ASN A 73 9.59 11.03 19.93
C ASN A 73 8.64 11.38 18.76
N ILE A 74 7.45 10.80 18.72
CA ILE A 74 6.50 10.99 17.61
C ILE A 74 6.08 12.45 17.40
N PHE A 75 5.93 13.23 18.48
CA PHE A 75 5.53 14.64 18.41
C PHE A 75 6.69 15.51 17.93
N GLU A 76 7.88 15.27 18.44
CA GLU A 76 9.12 15.92 18.01
C GLU A 76 9.44 15.61 16.56
N LEU A 77 9.26 14.35 16.13
CA LEU A 77 9.40 13.95 14.72
C LEU A 77 8.42 14.74 13.85
N GLY A 78 7.17 14.90 14.31
CA GLY A 78 6.19 15.74 13.60
C GLY A 78 6.63 17.19 13.47
N ALA A 79 7.26 17.78 14.50
CA ALA A 79 7.81 19.13 14.45
C ALA A 79 8.99 19.21 13.47
N VAL A 80 9.91 18.25 13.52
CA VAL A 80 11.05 18.16 12.59
C VAL A 80 10.57 18.04 11.14
N LEU A 81 9.57 17.20 10.86
CA LEU A 81 9.02 17.02 9.51
C LEU A 81 8.42 18.31 8.94
N ARG A 82 7.86 19.19 9.78
CA ARG A 82 7.30 20.49 9.34
C ARG A 82 8.35 21.48 8.85
N GLU A 83 9.60 21.30 9.23
CA GLU A 83 10.74 22.13 8.77
C GLU A 83 11.31 21.64 7.44
N MET A 84 10.85 20.48 6.93
CA MET A 84 11.34 19.89 5.69
C MET A 84 10.60 20.44 4.48
N ALA A 85 11.32 20.63 3.38
CA ALA A 85 10.72 20.90 2.07
C ALA A 85 10.06 19.64 1.49
N MET A 86 10.60 18.47 1.80
CA MET A 86 10.15 17.18 1.30
C MET A 86 10.69 16.03 2.16
N LEU A 87 10.05 14.88 2.10
CA LEU A 87 10.55 13.62 2.66
C LEU A 87 10.83 12.61 1.55
N VAL A 88 12.00 11.95 1.59
CA VAL A 88 12.30 10.72 0.85
C VAL A 88 12.36 9.56 1.84
N THR A 89 11.61 8.50 1.61
CA THR A 89 11.40 7.45 2.61
C THR A 89 11.15 6.09 1.98
N ASN A 90 11.46 5.04 2.72
CA ASN A 90 10.86 3.73 2.48
C ASN A 90 9.40 3.72 2.93
N ASN A 91 8.66 2.66 2.63
CA ASN A 91 7.29 2.46 3.14
C ASN A 91 7.32 2.22 4.67
N THR A 92 7.10 3.27 5.46
CA THR A 92 7.24 3.30 6.93
C THR A 92 6.16 4.15 7.61
N GLY A 93 6.10 4.09 8.95
CA GLY A 93 5.24 4.96 9.75
C GLY A 93 5.52 6.45 9.54
N THR A 94 6.78 6.84 9.38
CA THR A 94 7.20 8.21 9.09
C THR A 94 6.59 8.75 7.80
N MET A 95 6.43 7.92 6.76
CA MET A 95 5.73 8.26 5.52
C MET A 95 4.28 8.70 5.80
N HIS A 96 3.57 7.94 6.63
CA HIS A 96 2.17 8.26 6.97
C HIS A 96 2.04 9.51 7.85
N LEU A 97 2.99 9.72 8.77
CA LEU A 97 3.04 10.95 9.57
C LEU A 97 3.27 12.17 8.67
N ALA A 98 4.24 12.10 7.76
CA ALA A 98 4.52 13.16 6.79
C ALA A 98 3.30 13.45 5.90
N ALA A 99 2.62 12.41 5.43
CA ALA A 99 1.38 12.54 4.66
C ALA A 99 0.28 13.25 5.46
N GLY A 100 0.10 12.90 6.74
CA GLY A 100 -0.85 13.56 7.64
C GLY A 100 -0.52 15.03 7.91
N LEU A 101 0.74 15.42 7.81
CA LEU A 101 1.19 16.81 7.94
C LEU A 101 1.12 17.59 6.62
N GLY A 102 0.77 16.96 5.51
CA GLY A 102 0.74 17.57 4.18
C GLY A 102 2.12 17.79 3.56
N LEU A 103 3.17 17.15 4.10
CA LEU A 103 4.53 17.28 3.59
C LEU A 103 4.67 16.56 2.26
N PRO A 104 5.15 17.22 1.18
CA PRO A 104 5.47 16.54 -0.07
C PRO A 104 6.44 15.39 0.16
N LEU A 105 6.18 14.24 -0.45
CA LEU A 105 7.01 13.07 -0.23
C LEU A 105 7.18 12.19 -1.48
N LEU A 106 8.35 11.54 -1.53
CA LEU A 106 8.64 10.43 -2.41
C LEU A 106 8.89 9.19 -1.55
N SER A 107 8.17 8.12 -1.82
CA SER A 107 8.29 6.85 -1.10
C SER A 107 8.67 5.69 -2.01
N ILE A 108 9.55 4.82 -1.50
CA ILE A 108 10.09 3.66 -2.23
C ILE A 108 9.48 2.39 -1.64
N PHE A 109 8.84 1.60 -2.50
CA PHE A 109 8.12 0.38 -2.15
C PHE A 109 8.89 -0.83 -2.66
N LEU A 110 9.46 -1.60 -1.75
CA LEU A 110 10.29 -2.76 -2.04
C LEU A 110 9.69 -4.03 -1.43
N ALA A 111 10.12 -5.16 -1.93
CA ALA A 111 9.71 -6.49 -1.47
C ALA A 111 8.17 -6.67 -1.44
N THR A 112 7.56 -6.72 -0.27
CA THR A 112 6.12 -6.97 -0.09
C THR A 112 5.24 -5.73 -0.21
N ALA A 113 5.83 -4.52 -0.14
CA ALA A 113 5.09 -3.27 -0.11
C ALA A 113 4.65 -2.83 -1.51
N GLN A 114 3.43 -2.29 -1.61
CA GLN A 114 2.86 -1.72 -2.85
C GLN A 114 2.19 -0.36 -2.60
N PRO A 115 2.32 0.61 -3.54
CA PRO A 115 1.69 1.93 -3.40
C PRO A 115 0.16 1.87 -3.31
N CYS A 116 -0.47 0.99 -4.08
CA CYS A 116 -1.94 0.85 -4.08
C CYS A 116 -2.50 0.21 -2.81
N ASP A 117 -1.66 -0.43 -1.97
CA ASP A 117 -2.05 -1.06 -0.71
C ASP A 117 -1.77 -0.16 0.49
N THR A 118 -0.52 0.24 0.66
CA THR A 118 -0.04 0.97 1.84
C THR A 118 0.57 2.33 1.49
N GLY A 119 0.18 2.93 0.37
CA GLY A 119 0.68 4.25 -0.05
C GLY A 119 0.27 5.39 0.89
N PRO A 120 0.95 6.55 0.78
CA PRO A 120 0.66 7.71 1.62
C PRO A 120 -0.73 8.28 1.33
N TYR A 121 -1.46 8.65 2.38
CA TYR A 121 -2.79 9.24 2.27
C TYR A 121 -2.71 10.77 2.07
N LEU A 122 -1.95 11.18 1.06
CA LEU A 122 -1.75 12.58 0.65
C LEU A 122 -1.75 12.65 -0.89
N PRO A 123 -2.69 13.37 -1.52
CA PRO A 123 -2.67 13.59 -2.96
C PRO A 123 -1.39 14.29 -3.41
N GLY A 124 -0.85 13.90 -4.57
CA GLY A 124 0.36 14.50 -5.13
C GLY A 124 1.67 13.89 -4.64
N SER A 125 1.65 12.87 -3.77
CA SER A 125 2.83 12.11 -3.37
C SER A 125 3.34 11.22 -4.50
N CYS A 126 4.67 11.05 -4.60
CA CYS A 126 5.29 10.12 -5.54
C CYS A 126 5.59 8.79 -4.86
N CYS A 127 5.29 7.68 -5.54
CA CYS A 127 5.57 6.34 -5.06
C CYS A 127 6.29 5.56 -6.16
N LEU A 128 7.41 4.95 -5.80
CA LEU A 128 8.24 4.14 -6.70
C LEU A 128 8.17 2.68 -6.31
N GLU A 129 7.98 1.80 -7.26
CA GLU A 129 8.14 0.36 -7.10
C GLU A 129 8.97 -0.22 -8.24
N PRO A 130 9.79 -1.27 -7.99
CA PRO A 130 10.67 -1.81 -9.03
C PRO A 130 9.88 -2.49 -10.14
N THR A 131 10.36 -2.39 -11.38
CA THR A 131 9.77 -3.05 -12.56
C THR A 131 10.05 -4.55 -12.63
N LEU A 132 10.66 -5.14 -11.59
CA LEU A 132 11.00 -6.55 -11.54
C LEU A 132 9.73 -7.43 -11.52
N PRO A 133 9.69 -8.52 -12.30
CA PRO A 133 8.52 -9.41 -12.36
C PRO A 133 8.18 -10.11 -11.03
N CYS A 134 9.16 -10.23 -10.11
CA CYS A 134 8.96 -10.80 -8.79
C CYS A 134 8.39 -9.83 -7.76
N HIS A 135 8.26 -8.53 -8.11
CA HIS A 135 7.67 -7.54 -7.22
C HIS A 135 6.16 -7.44 -7.47
N PRO A 136 5.37 -7.39 -6.41
CA PRO A 136 5.70 -7.53 -5.01
C PRO A 136 5.86 -8.98 -4.56
N CYS A 137 6.72 -9.18 -3.55
CA CYS A 137 6.94 -10.50 -2.96
C CYS A 137 5.74 -10.96 -2.13
N PRO A 138 5.49 -12.27 -2.01
CA PRO A 138 4.62 -12.82 -0.97
C PRO A 138 5.17 -12.52 0.43
N HIS A 139 4.27 -12.39 1.42
CA HIS A 139 4.68 -12.04 2.79
C HIS A 139 5.48 -13.15 3.46
N ASP A 140 5.10 -14.40 3.25
CA ASP A 140 5.60 -15.56 3.98
C ASP A 140 6.75 -16.32 3.27
N HIS A 141 7.44 -15.66 2.35
CA HIS A 141 8.52 -16.29 1.59
C HIS A 141 9.79 -15.48 1.64
N ASP A 142 10.91 -16.17 1.80
CA ASP A 142 12.23 -15.58 1.67
C ASP A 142 12.53 -15.21 0.22
N CYS A 143 13.39 -14.21 0.04
CA CYS A 143 13.78 -13.77 -1.30
C CYS A 143 14.80 -14.73 -1.92
N VAL A 144 14.36 -15.48 -2.93
CA VAL A 144 15.25 -16.40 -3.69
C VAL A 144 16.16 -15.70 -4.71
N LEU A 145 15.97 -14.40 -4.93
CA LEU A 145 16.71 -13.60 -5.92
C LEU A 145 17.75 -12.65 -5.30
N GLY A 146 18.12 -12.87 -4.02
CA GLY A 146 19.14 -12.08 -3.34
C GLY A 146 18.78 -10.60 -3.17
N GLU A 147 17.52 -10.30 -2.95
CA GLU A 147 17.00 -8.93 -2.69
C GLU A 147 17.34 -7.90 -3.79
N LYS A 148 17.42 -8.32 -5.05
CA LYS A 148 17.80 -7.47 -6.19
C LYS A 148 16.93 -6.22 -6.32
N CYS A 149 15.67 -6.27 -5.88
CA CYS A 149 14.75 -5.12 -5.92
C CYS A 149 15.28 -3.91 -5.13
N ARG A 150 16.09 -4.12 -4.08
CA ARG A 150 16.67 -3.03 -3.28
C ARG A 150 17.60 -2.12 -4.10
N HIS A 151 18.33 -2.71 -5.06
CA HIS A 151 19.29 -2.00 -5.90
C HIS A 151 18.73 -1.65 -7.29
N HIS A 152 17.50 -2.08 -7.60
CA HIS A 152 16.93 -1.93 -8.93
C HIS A 152 16.52 -0.48 -9.22
N ILE A 153 16.03 0.24 -8.20
CA ILE A 153 15.74 1.68 -8.28
C ILE A 153 17.01 2.44 -7.89
N SER A 154 17.67 3.04 -8.86
CA SER A 154 18.94 3.72 -8.65
C SER A 154 18.78 5.13 -8.06
N ALA A 155 19.82 5.63 -7.41
CA ALA A 155 19.82 6.98 -6.83
C ALA A 155 19.64 8.10 -7.88
N PRO A 156 20.23 8.04 -9.09
CA PRO A 156 20.06 9.06 -10.10
C PRO A 156 18.58 9.32 -10.46
N ILE A 157 17.76 8.27 -10.67
CA ILE A 157 16.37 8.47 -11.04
C ILE A 157 15.52 9.06 -9.89
N VAL A 158 15.84 8.70 -8.64
CA VAL A 158 15.20 9.29 -7.47
C VAL A 158 15.58 10.76 -7.35
N ALA A 159 16.85 11.09 -7.58
CA ALA A 159 17.34 12.46 -7.57
C ALA A 159 16.67 13.33 -8.66
N ASP A 160 16.55 12.81 -9.90
CA ASP A 160 15.87 13.53 -10.97
C ASP A 160 14.42 13.88 -10.60
N LEU A 161 13.69 12.94 -10.03
CA LEU A 161 12.31 13.17 -9.56
C LEU A 161 12.26 14.19 -8.42
N VAL A 162 13.12 14.06 -7.43
CA VAL A 162 13.18 14.97 -6.28
C VAL A 162 13.53 16.39 -6.72
N LEU A 163 14.55 16.55 -7.56
CA LEU A 163 14.99 17.86 -8.08
C LEU A 163 13.89 18.49 -8.94
N ALA A 164 13.26 17.74 -9.84
CA ALA A 164 12.13 18.22 -10.62
C ALA A 164 11.01 18.73 -9.71
N LYS A 165 10.65 17.97 -8.68
CA LYS A 165 9.62 18.39 -7.73
C LYS A 165 10.00 19.65 -6.96
N LEU A 166 11.24 19.79 -6.51
CA LEU A 166 11.75 20.94 -5.78
C LEU A 166 11.81 22.21 -6.65
N THR A 167 12.14 22.06 -7.95
CA THR A 167 12.35 23.21 -8.86
C THR A 167 11.06 23.63 -9.57
N SER A 168 10.31 22.68 -10.12
CA SER A 168 9.10 22.95 -10.93
C SER A 168 7.77 22.68 -10.24
N GLY A 169 7.82 21.97 -9.11
CA GLY A 169 6.62 21.50 -8.44
C GLY A 169 5.98 20.25 -9.07
N GLN A 170 6.56 19.69 -10.14
CA GLN A 170 6.01 18.57 -10.89
C GLN A 170 6.94 17.37 -10.91
N TRP A 171 6.41 16.16 -10.61
CA TRP A 171 7.16 14.91 -10.71
C TRP A 171 7.48 14.53 -12.15
N SER A 172 6.57 14.84 -13.09
CA SER A 172 6.66 14.44 -14.50
C SER A 172 7.92 14.95 -15.20
N GLU A 173 8.45 16.08 -14.79
CA GLU A 173 9.66 16.65 -15.38
C GLU A 173 10.94 15.88 -15.03
N GLY A 174 10.91 15.07 -13.97
CA GLY A 174 12.02 14.17 -13.60
C GLY A 174 11.91 12.77 -14.22
N ILE A 175 10.86 12.49 -15.00
CA ILE A 175 10.64 11.16 -15.56
C ILE A 175 11.45 10.99 -16.84
N THR A 176 12.45 10.12 -16.78
CA THR A 176 13.29 9.73 -17.91
C THR A 176 12.96 8.31 -18.39
N THR A 177 13.42 7.96 -19.59
CA THR A 177 13.33 6.57 -20.08
C THR A 177 14.03 5.58 -19.15
N SER A 178 15.12 5.98 -18.51
CA SER A 178 15.83 5.16 -17.51
C SER A 178 14.95 4.97 -16.28
N ALA A 179 14.34 6.03 -15.76
CA ALA A 179 13.42 5.95 -14.64
C ALA A 179 12.28 4.97 -14.90
N CYS A 180 11.68 4.99 -16.09
CA CYS A 180 10.63 4.04 -16.49
C CYS A 180 11.12 2.59 -16.62
N ARG A 181 12.39 2.33 -16.88
CA ARG A 181 12.93 0.96 -16.91
C ARG A 181 13.17 0.38 -15.53
N GLU A 182 13.50 1.23 -14.56
CA GLU A 182 13.85 0.81 -13.20
C GLU A 182 12.63 0.85 -12.25
N ALA A 183 11.72 1.79 -12.46
CA ALA A 183 10.59 1.98 -11.55
C ALA A 183 9.25 2.14 -12.28
N ARG A 184 8.20 1.56 -11.73
CA ARG A 184 6.83 2.03 -11.93
C ARG A 184 6.65 3.24 -11.02
N ILE A 185 6.32 4.37 -11.63
CA ILE A 185 6.21 5.66 -10.95
C ILE A 185 4.73 6.00 -10.83
N TRP A 186 4.27 6.11 -9.59
CA TRP A 186 2.89 6.41 -9.27
C TRP A 186 2.79 7.77 -8.60
N GLN A 187 1.70 8.48 -8.89
CA GLN A 187 1.31 9.65 -8.12
C GLN A 187 -0.02 9.36 -7.42
N THR A 188 -0.09 9.68 -6.14
CA THR A 188 -1.35 9.63 -5.41
C THR A 188 -2.27 10.76 -5.88
N ALA A 189 -3.55 10.45 -5.99
CA ALA A 189 -4.61 11.39 -6.38
C ALA A 189 -5.84 11.15 -5.51
N THR A 190 -6.82 12.03 -5.58
CA THR A 190 -8.11 11.87 -4.91
C THR A 190 -9.16 11.42 -5.92
N ASP A 191 -9.89 10.36 -5.63
CA ASP A 191 -11.04 9.94 -6.43
C ASP A 191 -12.25 10.90 -6.23
N SER A 192 -13.30 10.73 -7.02
CA SER A 192 -14.51 11.57 -6.94
C SER A 192 -15.25 11.51 -5.57
N ARG A 193 -14.87 10.59 -4.70
CA ARG A 193 -15.43 10.41 -3.37
C ARG A 193 -14.49 10.86 -2.25
N GLY A 194 -13.34 11.46 -2.60
CA GLY A 194 -12.36 11.96 -1.65
C GLY A 194 -11.36 10.92 -1.13
N PHE A 195 -11.31 9.71 -1.71
CA PHE A 195 -10.36 8.68 -1.30
C PHE A 195 -9.10 8.67 -2.16
N ILE A 196 -7.98 8.31 -1.54
CA ILE A 196 -6.72 8.22 -2.25
C ILE A 196 -6.75 7.06 -3.25
N THR A 197 -6.32 7.35 -4.46
CA THR A 197 -6.03 6.44 -5.55
C THR A 197 -4.63 6.71 -6.10
N THR A 198 -4.16 5.92 -7.05
CA THR A 198 -2.86 6.10 -7.69
C THR A 198 -3.02 6.22 -9.20
N THR A 199 -2.27 7.15 -9.80
CA THR A 199 -2.15 7.33 -11.25
C THR A 199 -0.73 6.97 -11.66
N CYS A 200 -0.57 6.13 -12.68
CA CYS A 200 0.75 5.80 -13.21
C CYS A 200 1.29 6.97 -14.04
N LEU A 201 2.48 7.44 -13.70
CA LEU A 201 3.19 8.49 -14.45
C LEU A 201 4.18 7.94 -15.48
N SER A 202 4.57 6.65 -15.36
CA SER A 202 5.57 5.99 -16.21
C SER A 202 4.97 5.14 -17.33
N ASP A 203 3.68 5.31 -17.64
CA ASP A 203 2.92 4.59 -18.67
C ASP A 203 2.93 3.05 -18.56
N HIS A 204 3.29 2.52 -17.38
CA HIS A 204 3.17 1.09 -17.13
C HIS A 204 1.69 0.71 -16.95
N LYS A 205 1.30 -0.38 -17.60
CA LYS A 205 -0.01 -0.98 -17.34
C LYS A 205 -0.03 -1.61 -15.95
N ALA A 206 -1.12 -1.43 -15.22
CA ALA A 206 -1.35 -2.15 -13.98
C ALA A 206 -1.41 -3.66 -14.29
N ASP A 207 -0.70 -4.46 -13.50
CA ASP A 207 -0.81 -5.92 -13.54
C ASP A 207 -2.10 -6.40 -12.86
N ASP A 208 -2.43 -7.68 -13.03
CA ASP A 208 -3.63 -8.28 -12.45
C ASP A 208 -3.71 -8.08 -10.94
N ARG A 209 -2.58 -8.14 -10.24
CA ARG A 209 -2.54 -7.96 -8.78
C ARG A 209 -2.87 -6.52 -8.39
N THR A 210 -2.28 -5.54 -9.06
CA THR A 210 -2.57 -4.12 -8.82
C THR A 210 -4.05 -3.82 -9.09
N LEU A 211 -4.57 -4.32 -10.22
CA LEU A 211 -5.99 -4.20 -10.56
C LEU A 211 -6.88 -4.85 -9.48
N TRP A 212 -6.49 -6.03 -9.00
CA TRP A 212 -7.21 -6.75 -7.95
C TRP A 212 -7.26 -5.98 -6.63
N LEU A 213 -6.14 -5.43 -6.18
CA LEU A 213 -6.10 -4.61 -4.97
C LEU A 213 -6.98 -3.35 -5.11
N CYS A 214 -6.94 -2.68 -6.26
CA CYS A 214 -7.81 -1.54 -6.53
C CYS A 214 -9.30 -1.94 -6.50
N GLN A 215 -9.66 -3.07 -7.12
CA GLN A 215 -11.02 -3.59 -7.10
C GLN A 215 -11.45 -4.00 -5.69
N GLN A 216 -10.60 -4.71 -4.93
CA GLN A 216 -10.86 -5.05 -3.53
C GLN A 216 -11.21 -3.82 -2.70
N ARG A 217 -10.47 -2.73 -2.82
CA ARG A 217 -10.75 -1.47 -2.07
C ARG A 217 -12.14 -0.94 -2.36
N VAL A 218 -12.62 -1.04 -3.59
CA VAL A 218 -13.98 -0.60 -3.97
C VAL A 218 -15.04 -1.48 -3.30
N TYR A 219 -14.89 -2.80 -3.40
CA TYR A 219 -15.87 -3.75 -2.84
C TYR A 219 -15.84 -3.76 -1.31
N TRP A 220 -14.65 -3.79 -0.68
CA TRP A 220 -14.52 -3.78 0.77
C TRP A 220 -15.11 -2.53 1.40
N ARG A 221 -14.86 -1.36 0.82
CA ARG A 221 -15.47 -0.13 1.31
C ARG A 221 -16.98 -0.25 1.35
N ARG A 222 -17.57 -0.75 0.26
CA ARG A 222 -19.02 -0.90 0.19
C ARG A 222 -19.55 -1.94 1.17
N ILE A 223 -18.88 -3.07 1.31
CA ILE A 223 -19.23 -4.11 2.29
C ILE A 223 -19.22 -3.54 3.71
N LEU A 224 -18.17 -2.81 4.07
CA LEU A 224 -18.03 -2.24 5.41
C LEU A 224 -19.05 -1.14 5.68
N ASP A 225 -19.30 -0.24 4.73
CA ASP A 225 -20.34 0.79 4.83
C ASP A 225 -21.73 0.17 5.04
N ASP A 226 -22.08 -0.83 4.24
CA ASP A 226 -23.38 -1.51 4.32
C ASP A 226 -23.53 -2.28 5.65
N LEU A 227 -22.49 -2.96 6.12
CA LEU A 227 -22.50 -3.64 7.43
C LEU A 227 -22.64 -2.65 8.59
N THR A 228 -21.95 -1.51 8.52
CA THR A 228 -21.96 -0.49 9.57
C THR A 228 -23.31 0.23 9.64
N SER A 229 -23.93 0.49 8.48
CA SER A 229 -25.26 1.12 8.40
C SER A 229 -26.41 0.16 8.70
N GLY A 230 -26.13 -1.14 8.83
CA GLY A 230 -27.17 -2.18 9.02
C GLY A 230 -28.04 -2.40 7.77
N ALA A 231 -27.48 -2.18 6.58
CA ALA A 231 -28.19 -2.41 5.34
C ALA A 231 -28.67 -3.85 5.23
N THR A 232 -29.85 -4.05 4.67
CA THR A 232 -30.43 -5.39 4.44
C THR A 232 -30.09 -5.94 3.06
N GLU A 233 -29.73 -5.06 2.12
CA GLU A 233 -29.35 -5.38 0.75
C GLU A 233 -28.08 -4.62 0.35
N PRO A 234 -27.26 -5.18 -0.57
CA PRO A 234 -26.06 -4.51 -1.02
C PRO A 234 -26.35 -3.21 -1.75
N THR A 235 -25.77 -2.11 -1.31
CA THR A 235 -25.85 -0.84 -2.01
C THR A 235 -25.17 -0.93 -3.40
N PRO A 236 -25.72 -0.35 -4.46
CA PRO A 236 -25.09 -0.32 -5.77
C PRO A 236 -23.71 0.36 -5.76
N LEU A 237 -22.80 -0.08 -6.63
CA LEU A 237 -21.51 0.57 -6.87
C LEU A 237 -21.72 1.81 -7.75
N THR A 238 -22.37 2.83 -7.21
CA THR A 238 -22.57 4.12 -7.90
C THR A 238 -21.29 4.95 -7.87
N ASN A 239 -21.04 5.72 -8.93
CA ASN A 239 -19.87 6.60 -9.06
C ASN A 239 -18.52 5.89 -8.96
N VAL A 240 -18.45 4.61 -9.30
CA VAL A 240 -17.18 3.87 -9.46
C VAL A 240 -16.90 3.77 -10.96
N PRO A 241 -15.72 4.17 -11.44
CA PRO A 241 -15.34 3.95 -12.82
C PRO A 241 -15.44 2.46 -13.19
N LEU A 242 -15.96 2.16 -14.38
CA LEU A 242 -16.12 0.77 -14.84
C LEU A 242 -14.79 0.01 -14.82
N SER A 243 -13.69 0.67 -15.17
CA SER A 243 -12.33 0.10 -15.10
C SER A 243 -11.89 -0.32 -13.69
N MET A 244 -12.49 0.25 -12.64
CA MET A 244 -12.24 -0.15 -11.25
C MET A 244 -13.25 -1.18 -10.74
N ALA A 245 -14.49 -1.09 -11.21
CA ALA A 245 -15.54 -2.06 -10.84
C ALA A 245 -15.35 -3.40 -11.57
N CYS A 246 -14.93 -3.35 -12.84
CA CYS A 246 -14.69 -4.49 -13.73
C CYS A 246 -13.37 -4.28 -14.48
N PRO A 247 -12.21 -4.49 -13.83
CA PRO A 247 -10.90 -4.34 -14.47
C PRO A 247 -10.70 -5.36 -15.59
N ASN A 248 -9.87 -5.00 -16.57
CA ASN A 248 -9.51 -5.90 -17.65
C ASN A 248 -8.33 -6.80 -17.22
N TYR A 249 -8.65 -7.90 -16.56
CA TYR A 249 -7.69 -8.92 -16.11
C TYR A 249 -7.20 -9.81 -17.24
N SER A 250 -6.05 -10.48 -17.04
CA SER A 250 -5.69 -11.61 -17.86
C SER A 250 -6.75 -12.73 -17.71
N SER A 251 -6.98 -13.50 -18.79
CA SER A 251 -8.00 -14.56 -18.78
C SER A 251 -7.73 -15.62 -17.71
N GLN A 252 -6.44 -15.92 -17.44
CA GLN A 252 -6.05 -16.89 -16.42
C GLN A 252 -6.38 -16.38 -15.01
N PHE A 253 -6.08 -15.11 -14.71
CA PHE A 253 -6.38 -14.50 -13.42
C PHE A 253 -7.89 -14.42 -13.21
N ALA A 254 -8.62 -13.89 -14.19
CA ALA A 254 -10.07 -13.77 -14.14
C ALA A 254 -10.76 -15.10 -13.88
N ALA A 255 -10.40 -16.16 -14.62
CA ALA A 255 -10.97 -17.49 -14.44
C ALA A 255 -10.70 -18.06 -13.04
N ARG A 256 -9.46 -17.88 -12.50
CA ARG A 256 -9.10 -18.39 -11.18
C ARG A 256 -9.86 -17.66 -10.07
N VAL A 257 -9.85 -16.34 -10.07
CA VAL A 257 -10.48 -15.53 -9.02
C VAL A 257 -11.99 -15.59 -9.11
N GLY A 258 -12.56 -15.51 -10.31
CA GLY A 258 -14.00 -15.67 -10.53
C GLY A 258 -14.54 -17.01 -10.03
N LYS A 259 -13.82 -18.12 -10.31
CA LYS A 259 -14.14 -19.45 -9.77
C LYS A 259 -14.08 -19.49 -8.24
N ALA A 260 -13.04 -18.89 -7.64
CA ALA A 260 -12.89 -18.86 -6.17
C ALA A 260 -14.00 -18.05 -5.50
N LEU A 261 -14.33 -16.87 -6.01
CA LEU A 261 -15.45 -16.04 -5.51
C LEU A 261 -16.80 -16.75 -5.67
N SER A 262 -17.05 -17.37 -6.83
CA SER A 262 -18.30 -18.12 -7.09
C SER A 262 -18.44 -19.31 -6.15
N HIS A 263 -17.33 -20.00 -5.82
CA HIS A 263 -17.36 -21.08 -4.84
C HIS A 263 -17.60 -20.57 -3.41
N CYS A 264 -16.97 -19.47 -3.05
CA CYS A 264 -17.22 -18.78 -1.77
C CYS A 264 -18.68 -18.38 -1.62
N ALA A 265 -19.29 -17.80 -2.67
CA ALA A 265 -20.72 -17.47 -2.66
C ALA A 265 -21.61 -18.69 -2.44
N ARG A 266 -21.31 -19.82 -3.09
CA ARG A 266 -22.07 -21.08 -2.88
C ARG A 266 -21.95 -21.58 -1.44
N LEU A 267 -20.78 -21.56 -0.84
CA LEU A 267 -20.59 -21.99 0.56
C LEU A 267 -21.37 -21.08 1.53
N LEU A 268 -21.38 -19.77 1.31
CA LEU A 268 -22.17 -18.83 2.11
C LEU A 268 -23.69 -19.08 1.92
N GLN A 269 -24.12 -19.39 0.70
CA GLN A 269 -25.52 -19.75 0.43
C GLN A 269 -25.92 -21.03 1.17
N THR A 270 -25.07 -22.06 1.17
CA THR A 270 -25.29 -23.30 1.94
C THR A 270 -25.45 -23.01 3.43
N LEU A 271 -24.57 -22.18 4.00
CA LEU A 271 -24.68 -21.76 5.39
C LEU A 271 -26.01 -21.06 5.69
N LEU A 272 -26.48 -20.19 4.79
CA LEU A 272 -27.76 -19.50 4.94
C LEU A 272 -28.97 -20.43 4.84
N GLN A 273 -28.88 -21.49 4.04
CA GLN A 273 -29.99 -22.46 3.84
C GLN A 273 -30.06 -23.49 4.97
N GLU A 274 -28.91 -24.00 5.39
CA GLU A 274 -28.85 -25.10 6.38
C GLU A 274 -28.93 -24.62 7.82
N CYS A 275 -28.51 -23.39 8.09
CA CYS A 275 -28.38 -22.87 9.46
C CYS A 275 -29.44 -21.82 9.84
N ALA A 276 -30.41 -21.50 8.99
CA ALA A 276 -31.45 -20.54 9.33
C ALA A 276 -32.71 -21.22 9.86
N PRO A 277 -33.33 -20.70 10.98
CA PRO A 277 -32.86 -19.62 11.84
C PRO A 277 -31.79 -20.06 12.85
N LEU A 278 -30.83 -19.16 13.14
CA LEU A 278 -29.80 -19.41 14.16
C LEU A 278 -30.25 -18.94 15.55
N PRO A 279 -29.97 -19.71 16.61
CA PRO A 279 -30.23 -19.28 17.98
C PRO A 279 -29.28 -18.14 18.39
N GLU A 280 -29.67 -17.35 19.41
CA GLU A 280 -28.78 -16.30 19.96
C GLU A 280 -27.46 -16.88 20.46
N SER A 281 -27.46 -18.08 21.02
CA SER A 281 -26.25 -18.76 21.54
C SER A 281 -25.33 -19.33 20.46
N PHE A 282 -25.62 -19.11 19.18
CA PHE A 282 -24.81 -19.66 18.07
C PHE A 282 -23.37 -19.16 18.12
N ASP A 283 -22.42 -20.09 18.01
CA ASP A 283 -21.00 -19.81 17.91
C ASP A 283 -20.48 -20.12 16.49
N PRO A 284 -20.21 -19.10 15.67
CA PRO A 284 -19.70 -19.30 14.32
C PRO A 284 -18.26 -19.82 14.27
N THR A 285 -17.46 -19.60 15.33
CA THR A 285 -16.00 -19.89 15.30
C THR A 285 -15.69 -21.38 15.26
N GLY A 286 -16.55 -22.22 15.85
CA GLY A 286 -16.42 -23.69 15.84
C GLY A 286 -17.33 -24.39 14.83
N HIS A 287 -18.17 -23.66 14.08
CA HIS A 287 -19.14 -24.28 13.21
C HIS A 287 -18.50 -24.84 11.92
N PRO A 288 -18.75 -26.12 11.54
CA PRO A 288 -18.06 -26.79 10.43
C PRO A 288 -18.14 -26.03 9.09
N LEU A 289 -19.30 -25.50 8.73
CA LEU A 289 -19.45 -24.71 7.48
C LEU A 289 -18.66 -23.39 7.53
N CYS A 290 -18.62 -22.72 8.69
CA CYS A 290 -17.84 -21.49 8.85
C CYS A 290 -16.34 -21.77 8.71
N MET A 291 -15.87 -22.91 9.23
CA MET A 291 -14.49 -23.35 9.06
C MET A 291 -14.17 -23.75 7.62
N THR A 292 -15.09 -24.41 6.92
CA THR A 292 -14.95 -24.75 5.49
C THR A 292 -14.86 -23.48 4.63
N ILE A 293 -15.68 -22.47 4.91
CA ILE A 293 -15.60 -21.16 4.23
C ILE A 293 -14.24 -20.51 4.45
N LEU A 294 -13.75 -20.50 5.71
CA LEU A 294 -12.44 -19.95 6.04
C LEU A 294 -11.31 -20.68 5.29
N GLN A 295 -11.30 -22.02 5.32
CA GLN A 295 -10.31 -22.82 4.61
C GLN A 295 -10.32 -22.57 3.10
N HIS A 296 -11.51 -22.45 2.50
CA HIS A 296 -11.61 -22.10 1.09
C HIS A 296 -11.00 -20.73 0.78
N MET A 297 -11.32 -19.70 1.57
CA MET A 297 -10.75 -18.37 1.40
C MET A 297 -9.22 -18.36 1.59
N GLN A 298 -8.69 -19.15 2.54
CA GLN A 298 -7.25 -19.30 2.78
C GLN A 298 -6.53 -20.06 1.66
N SER A 299 -7.21 -20.95 0.96
CA SER A 299 -6.61 -21.72 -0.15
C SER A 299 -6.34 -20.90 -1.41
N CYS A 300 -6.87 -19.68 -1.50
CA CYS A 300 -6.69 -18.77 -2.62
C CYS A 300 -6.01 -17.49 -2.14
N PRO A 301 -4.76 -17.21 -2.53
CA PRO A 301 -4.03 -16.02 -2.07
C PRO A 301 -4.77 -14.70 -2.32
N GLU A 302 -5.52 -14.62 -3.40
CA GLU A 302 -6.31 -13.44 -3.75
C GLU A 302 -7.47 -13.18 -2.77
N LEU A 303 -7.94 -14.21 -2.06
CA LEU A 303 -9.00 -14.09 -1.06
C LEU A 303 -8.47 -13.93 0.38
N ALA A 304 -7.19 -13.72 0.58
CA ALA A 304 -6.59 -13.61 1.93
C ALA A 304 -7.26 -12.51 2.79
N SER A 305 -7.59 -11.35 2.20
CA SER A 305 -8.33 -10.30 2.89
C SER A 305 -9.74 -10.71 3.31
N MET A 306 -10.40 -11.54 2.50
CA MET A 306 -11.71 -12.12 2.83
C MET A 306 -11.60 -13.14 3.95
N ALA A 307 -10.56 -13.98 3.94
CA ALA A 307 -10.30 -14.95 5.01
C ALA A 307 -10.12 -14.25 6.36
N PHE A 308 -9.31 -13.20 6.39
CA PHE A 308 -9.13 -12.37 7.58
C PHE A 308 -10.44 -11.73 8.05
N PHE A 309 -11.16 -11.09 7.14
CA PHE A 309 -12.45 -10.46 7.46
C PHE A 309 -13.47 -11.49 7.95
N TRP A 310 -13.59 -12.66 7.31
CA TRP A 310 -14.47 -13.74 7.72
C TRP A 310 -14.17 -14.23 9.13
N HIS A 311 -12.89 -14.40 9.45
CA HIS A 311 -12.47 -14.79 10.78
C HIS A 311 -12.89 -13.75 11.84
N GLN A 312 -12.66 -12.47 11.59
CA GLN A 312 -13.09 -11.38 12.47
C GLN A 312 -14.62 -11.30 12.60
N LEU A 313 -15.35 -11.53 11.53
CA LEU A 313 -16.80 -11.56 11.52
C LEU A 313 -17.34 -12.68 12.42
N CYS A 314 -16.78 -13.89 12.31
CA CYS A 314 -17.14 -15.01 13.15
C CYS A 314 -16.88 -14.72 14.66
N GLN A 315 -15.74 -14.11 14.98
CA GLN A 315 -15.42 -13.73 16.36
C GLN A 315 -16.37 -12.63 16.89
N HIS A 316 -16.65 -11.61 16.08
CA HIS A 316 -17.51 -10.48 16.48
C HIS A 316 -18.95 -10.92 16.81
N TYR A 317 -19.46 -11.91 16.09
CA TYR A 317 -20.87 -12.35 16.23
C TYR A 317 -21.05 -13.61 17.07
N GLN A 318 -20.06 -14.02 17.88
CA GLN A 318 -20.25 -15.08 18.86
C GLN A 318 -21.44 -14.77 19.80
N GLY A 319 -22.36 -15.71 19.97
CA GLY A 319 -23.54 -15.52 20.80
C GLY A 319 -24.56 -14.50 20.24
N ARG A 320 -24.56 -14.25 18.91
CA ARG A 320 -25.45 -13.31 18.24
C ARG A 320 -25.94 -13.88 16.90
N GLY A 321 -26.45 -15.11 16.91
CA GLY A 321 -26.81 -15.85 15.70
C GLY A 321 -27.66 -15.11 14.67
N PRO A 322 -28.78 -14.45 15.04
CA PRO A 322 -29.59 -13.71 14.08
C PRO A 322 -28.85 -12.55 13.39
N ARG A 323 -28.01 -11.82 14.14
CA ARG A 323 -27.19 -10.72 13.59
C ARG A 323 -26.07 -11.26 12.71
N PHE A 324 -25.45 -12.37 13.10
CA PHE A 324 -24.48 -13.07 12.26
C PHE A 324 -25.12 -13.45 10.92
N LEU A 325 -26.30 -14.04 10.93
CA LEU A 325 -27.01 -14.46 9.71
C LEU A 325 -27.32 -13.26 8.78
N GLN A 326 -27.69 -12.11 9.36
CA GLN A 326 -27.90 -10.89 8.60
C GLN A 326 -26.60 -10.41 7.92
N ALA A 327 -25.48 -10.40 8.65
CA ALA A 327 -24.17 -10.04 8.11
C ALA A 327 -23.73 -11.02 7.00
N VAL A 328 -23.97 -12.32 7.17
CA VAL A 328 -23.67 -13.35 6.16
C VAL A 328 -24.52 -13.16 4.90
N ARG A 329 -25.81 -12.83 5.03
CA ARG A 329 -26.67 -12.53 3.86
C ARG A 329 -26.12 -11.36 3.05
N LEU A 330 -25.75 -10.29 3.71
CA LEU A 330 -25.19 -9.11 3.08
C LEU A 330 -23.85 -9.42 2.40
N LEU A 331 -22.94 -10.11 3.09
CA LEU A 331 -21.66 -10.53 2.55
C LEU A 331 -21.84 -11.46 1.34
N HIS A 332 -22.73 -12.44 1.42
CA HIS A 332 -23.05 -13.33 0.30
C HIS A 332 -23.50 -12.55 -0.94
N ALA A 333 -24.42 -11.61 -0.77
CA ALA A 333 -24.95 -10.81 -1.88
C ALA A 333 -23.85 -9.92 -2.52
N HIS A 334 -22.93 -9.37 -1.71
CA HIS A 334 -21.75 -8.65 -2.22
C HIS A 334 -20.78 -9.55 -2.98
N ILE A 335 -20.43 -10.71 -2.41
CA ILE A 335 -19.51 -11.66 -3.06
C ILE A 335 -20.12 -12.21 -4.36
N LEU A 336 -21.41 -12.49 -4.38
CA LEU A 336 -22.09 -12.91 -5.61
C LEU A 336 -22.05 -11.83 -6.70
N ARG A 337 -22.26 -10.56 -6.33
CA ARG A 337 -22.12 -9.42 -7.26
C ARG A 337 -20.68 -9.29 -7.74
N TRP A 338 -19.72 -9.46 -6.85
CA TRP A 338 -18.30 -9.39 -7.19
C TRP A 338 -17.91 -10.53 -8.14
N ALA A 339 -18.33 -11.76 -7.87
CA ALA A 339 -18.10 -12.89 -8.76
C ALA A 339 -18.62 -12.63 -10.19
N LYS A 340 -19.80 -12.04 -10.33
CA LYS A 340 -20.39 -11.67 -11.63
C LYS A 340 -19.60 -10.61 -12.42
N SER A 341 -18.68 -9.88 -11.78
CA SER A 341 -17.80 -8.95 -12.49
C SER A 341 -16.66 -9.64 -13.25
N PHE A 342 -16.54 -10.96 -13.13
CA PHE A 342 -15.59 -11.82 -13.83
C PHE A 342 -16.21 -12.63 -14.99
N ASP A 343 -17.53 -12.62 -15.10
CA ASP A 343 -18.28 -13.21 -16.22
C ASP A 343 -18.29 -12.24 -17.44
#